data_626923b2b7d9843f4428a82ccc78b2ed
#
_entry.id   626923b2b7d9843f4428a82ccc78b2ed
#
_cell.length_a   1.000
_cell.length_b   1.000
_cell.length_c   1.000
_cell.angle_alpha   90.00
_cell.angle_beta   90.00
_cell.angle_gamma   90.00
#
_symmetry.space_group_name_H-M   'P 1'
#
loop_
_entity.id
_entity.type
_entity.pdbx_description
1 polymer ?
#
loop_
_entity_poly.entity_id
_entity_poly.type
_entity_poly.pdbx_seq_one_letter_code
_entity_poly.pdbx_strand_id
1 'polypeptide(L)'
;MGDANEILLCEIEGAIAHITLNRPDKRNALNDELIAALKQALRTATDHDQVCVIMLKGAGADFCSGADLSSLQKIAKASVIENLEDAENLMGLFALIRDGVRVPVVAVVQGRALAGGCGLATACDIVLAAQSARFGYPEVRIGFVPAMVMAILRRNVSEKRAFELITRGAEISAEEAAHIGLINHVYDDDSFETEVDVYVKGFEKISRSAVMLAKRLLYHMDGMTFETALRSGVDLNALARMTEDCQKGVARFLKK
;
A
#
# COMPACT_ATOMS: atom_id res chain seq x y z
N MET A 1 -19.96 -15.48 -3.62
CA MET A 1 -19.38 -15.88 -4.92
C MET A 1 -19.39 -14.64 -5.77
N GLY A 2 -18.22 -13.97 -5.91
CA GLY A 2 -18.08 -12.80 -6.78
C GLY A 2 -18.28 -13.23 -8.24
N ASP A 3 -18.89 -12.36 -9.03
CA ASP A 3 -19.05 -12.59 -10.47
C ASP A 3 -17.66 -12.73 -11.10
N ALA A 4 -17.44 -13.74 -11.94
CA ALA A 4 -16.14 -13.99 -12.60
C ALA A 4 -15.69 -12.83 -13.53
N ASN A 5 -16.44 -11.74 -13.58
CA ASN A 5 -16.22 -10.55 -14.40
C ASN A 5 -15.87 -9.30 -13.59
N GLU A 6 -15.78 -9.40 -12.26
CA GLU A 6 -15.42 -8.26 -11.42
C GLU A 6 -13.91 -7.97 -11.51
N ILE A 7 -13.54 -6.72 -11.79
CA ILE A 7 -12.12 -6.28 -11.94
C ILE A 7 -11.38 -6.17 -10.61
N LEU A 8 -12.12 -6.20 -9.49
CA LEU A 8 -11.63 -6.17 -8.13
C LEU A 8 -12.52 -7.08 -7.27
N LEU A 9 -11.92 -7.90 -6.43
CA LEU A 9 -12.62 -8.69 -5.43
C LEU A 9 -12.39 -8.08 -4.06
N CYS A 10 -13.44 -8.03 -3.21
CA CYS A 10 -13.34 -7.54 -1.85
C CYS A 10 -14.16 -8.44 -0.93
N GLU A 11 -13.49 -9.10 0.01
CA GLU A 11 -14.10 -10.00 0.98
C GLU A 11 -13.60 -9.65 2.38
N ILE A 12 -14.47 -9.75 3.39
CA ILE A 12 -14.10 -9.53 4.79
C ILE A 12 -14.25 -10.85 5.53
N GLU A 13 -13.12 -11.35 6.03
CA GLU A 13 -13.05 -12.56 6.85
C GLU A 13 -12.58 -12.17 8.26
N GLY A 14 -13.50 -12.25 9.24
CA GLY A 14 -13.19 -11.84 10.62
C GLY A 14 -12.74 -10.38 10.69
N ALA A 15 -11.49 -10.16 11.06
CA ALA A 15 -10.90 -8.82 11.19
C ALA A 15 -10.01 -8.41 9.99
N ILE A 16 -9.99 -9.20 8.93
CA ILE A 16 -9.15 -8.98 7.75
C ILE A 16 -10.04 -8.66 6.55
N ALA A 17 -9.77 -7.56 5.86
CA ALA A 17 -10.35 -7.28 4.55
C ALA A 17 -9.36 -7.70 3.46
N HIS A 18 -9.80 -8.62 2.61
CA HIS A 18 -9.06 -9.13 1.46
C HIS A 18 -9.48 -8.36 0.22
N ILE A 19 -8.59 -7.56 -0.34
CA ILE A 19 -8.80 -6.83 -1.59
C ILE A 19 -7.87 -7.43 -2.64
N THR A 20 -8.45 -7.93 -3.74
CA THR A 20 -7.69 -8.55 -4.83
C THR A 20 -7.92 -7.81 -6.13
N LEU A 21 -6.84 -7.28 -6.72
CA LEU A 21 -6.85 -6.76 -8.09
C LEU A 21 -7.12 -7.95 -9.03
N ASN A 22 -8.21 -7.94 -9.78
CA ASN A 22 -8.67 -9.10 -10.52
C ASN A 22 -8.73 -8.86 -12.04
N ARG A 23 -7.58 -8.51 -12.61
CA ARG A 23 -7.35 -8.39 -14.04
C ARG A 23 -6.09 -9.17 -14.47
N PRO A 24 -6.01 -10.51 -14.18
CA PRO A 24 -4.79 -11.28 -14.38
C PRO A 24 -4.31 -11.27 -15.84
N ASP A 25 -5.23 -11.30 -16.81
CA ASP A 25 -4.92 -11.22 -18.25
C ASP A 25 -4.27 -9.88 -18.67
N LYS A 26 -4.42 -8.85 -17.86
CA LYS A 26 -3.79 -7.54 -18.01
C LYS A 26 -2.70 -7.30 -16.96
N ARG A 27 -2.23 -8.35 -16.28
CA ARG A 27 -1.25 -8.28 -15.18
C ARG A 27 -1.64 -7.25 -14.13
N ASN A 28 -2.93 -7.16 -13.84
CA ASN A 28 -3.52 -6.22 -12.88
C ASN A 28 -3.17 -4.75 -13.13
N ALA A 29 -2.96 -4.36 -14.40
CA ALA A 29 -2.62 -3.01 -14.79
C ALA A 29 -3.74 -2.03 -14.41
N LEU A 30 -3.33 -0.85 -13.92
CA LEU A 30 -4.21 0.21 -13.45
C LEU A 30 -4.87 0.94 -14.62
N ASN A 31 -6.19 1.05 -14.54
CA ASN A 31 -7.01 1.95 -15.34
C ASN A 31 -7.99 2.70 -14.44
N ASP A 32 -8.71 3.68 -14.97
CA ASP A 32 -9.63 4.52 -14.18
C ASP A 32 -10.65 3.71 -13.40
N GLU A 33 -11.19 2.65 -13.99
CA GLU A 33 -12.20 1.77 -13.39
C GLU A 33 -11.63 0.99 -12.19
N LEU A 34 -10.45 0.38 -12.33
CA LEU A 34 -9.79 -0.33 -11.23
C LEU A 34 -9.38 0.62 -10.10
N ILE A 35 -8.89 1.83 -10.44
CA ILE A 35 -8.54 2.84 -9.44
C ILE A 35 -9.79 3.27 -8.67
N ALA A 36 -10.92 3.48 -9.33
CA ALA A 36 -12.18 3.85 -8.69
C ALA A 36 -12.72 2.73 -7.78
N ALA A 37 -12.71 1.49 -8.28
CA ALA A 37 -13.13 0.30 -7.52
C ALA A 37 -12.24 0.10 -6.28
N LEU A 38 -10.92 0.24 -6.42
CA LEU A 38 -9.97 0.09 -5.31
C LEU A 38 -10.17 1.19 -4.25
N LYS A 39 -10.36 2.46 -4.67
CA LYS A 39 -10.68 3.55 -3.74
C LYS A 39 -11.97 3.26 -2.95
N GLN A 40 -12.99 2.74 -3.60
CA GLN A 40 -14.26 2.39 -2.94
C GLN A 40 -14.07 1.23 -1.95
N ALA A 41 -13.40 0.16 -2.35
CA ALA A 41 -13.13 -0.99 -1.49
C ALA A 41 -12.32 -0.60 -0.24
N LEU A 42 -11.29 0.23 -0.40
CA LEU A 42 -10.48 0.75 0.71
C LEU A 42 -11.32 1.57 1.71
N ARG A 43 -12.23 2.42 1.23
CA ARG A 43 -13.15 3.19 2.09
C ARG A 43 -14.10 2.26 2.83
N THR A 44 -14.75 1.34 2.12
CA THR A 44 -15.67 0.37 2.73
C THR A 44 -14.98 -0.45 3.80
N ALA A 45 -13.78 -0.96 3.51
CA ALA A 45 -13.01 -1.77 4.46
C ALA A 45 -12.56 -0.98 5.69
N THR A 46 -12.12 0.27 5.53
CA THR A 46 -11.68 1.09 6.67
C THR A 46 -12.84 1.54 7.57
N ASP A 47 -14.04 1.67 7.02
CA ASP A 47 -15.25 2.04 7.77
C ASP A 47 -15.92 0.86 8.46
N HIS A 48 -15.51 -0.38 8.15
CA HIS A 48 -16.01 -1.56 8.82
C HIS A 48 -15.37 -1.73 10.21
N ASP A 49 -16.18 -1.71 11.26
CA ASP A 49 -15.72 -1.64 12.65
C ASP A 49 -14.85 -2.83 13.09
N GLN A 50 -15.06 -4.00 12.53
CA GLN A 50 -14.30 -5.21 12.86
C GLN A 50 -12.96 -5.31 12.12
N VAL A 51 -12.77 -4.60 11.00
CA VAL A 51 -11.55 -4.70 10.20
C VAL A 51 -10.38 -4.06 10.94
N CYS A 52 -9.34 -4.85 11.19
CA CYS A 52 -8.08 -4.42 11.82
C CYS A 52 -6.95 -4.22 10.81
N VAL A 53 -7.03 -4.84 9.65
CA VAL A 53 -6.02 -4.80 8.58
C VAL A 53 -6.67 -5.05 7.22
N ILE A 54 -6.14 -4.40 6.19
CA ILE A 54 -6.49 -4.64 4.79
C ILE A 54 -5.32 -5.34 4.12
N MET A 55 -5.57 -6.47 3.48
CA MET A 55 -4.63 -7.18 2.64
C MET A 55 -4.93 -6.87 1.18
N LEU A 56 -3.95 -6.30 0.46
CA LEU A 56 -4.05 -5.98 -0.97
C LEU A 56 -3.14 -6.90 -1.77
N LYS A 57 -3.72 -7.68 -2.69
CA LYS A 57 -2.99 -8.60 -3.56
C LYS A 57 -3.43 -8.51 -5.03
N GLY A 58 -2.66 -9.10 -5.93
CA GLY A 58 -3.03 -9.30 -7.33
C GLY A 58 -3.47 -10.73 -7.61
N ALA A 59 -4.49 -10.93 -8.44
CA ALA A 59 -4.82 -12.24 -8.97
C ALA A 59 -3.81 -12.67 -10.03
N GLY A 60 -3.53 -13.98 -10.11
CA GLY A 60 -2.65 -14.56 -11.11
C GLY A 60 -1.16 -14.36 -10.80
N ALA A 61 -0.35 -14.21 -11.86
CA ALA A 61 1.11 -14.28 -11.76
C ALA A 61 1.77 -13.01 -11.20
N ASP A 62 1.17 -11.83 -11.41
CA ASP A 62 1.78 -10.55 -11.08
C ASP A 62 0.90 -9.76 -10.08
N PHE A 63 1.53 -9.00 -9.21
CA PHE A 63 0.82 -8.06 -8.34
C PHE A 63 0.15 -6.95 -9.17
N CYS A 64 0.97 -6.12 -9.85
CA CYS A 64 0.48 -5.04 -10.71
C CYS A 64 1.61 -4.53 -11.63
N SER A 65 1.36 -4.49 -12.92
CA SER A 65 2.34 -4.07 -13.93
C SER A 65 2.39 -2.56 -14.21
N GLY A 66 1.63 -1.75 -13.48
CA GLY A 66 1.55 -0.30 -13.69
C GLY A 66 0.37 0.12 -14.54
N ALA A 67 0.52 1.14 -15.39
CA ALA A 67 -0.56 1.65 -16.21
C ALA A 67 -0.99 0.66 -17.30
N ASP A 68 -2.30 0.56 -17.55
CA ASP A 68 -2.87 -0.21 -18.66
C ASP A 68 -2.45 0.41 -20.01
N LEU A 69 -2.28 -0.44 -21.04
CA LEU A 69 -1.93 0.00 -22.38
C LEU A 69 -2.97 0.99 -22.96
N SER A 70 -4.25 0.78 -22.68
CA SER A 70 -5.31 1.72 -23.06
C SER A 70 -5.17 3.07 -22.38
N SER A 71 -4.76 3.11 -21.12
CA SER A 71 -4.46 4.35 -20.39
C SER A 71 -3.28 5.08 -21.03
N LEU A 72 -2.21 4.39 -21.42
CA LEU A 72 -1.08 5.00 -22.13
C LEU A 72 -1.48 5.57 -23.49
N GLN A 73 -2.36 4.90 -24.23
CA GLN A 73 -2.90 5.40 -25.50
C GLN A 73 -3.78 6.64 -25.31
N LYS A 74 -4.56 6.71 -24.24
CA LYS A 74 -5.36 7.87 -23.83
C LYS A 74 -4.45 9.06 -23.53
N ILE A 75 -3.45 8.86 -22.67
CA ILE A 75 -2.47 9.88 -22.27
C ILE A 75 -1.76 10.49 -23.47
N ALA A 76 -1.38 9.68 -24.47
CA ALA A 76 -0.69 10.16 -25.67
C ALA A 76 -1.51 11.12 -26.54
N LYS A 77 -2.84 11.15 -26.40
CA LYS A 77 -3.78 11.97 -27.17
C LYS A 77 -4.47 13.05 -26.33
N ALA A 78 -4.34 12.97 -25.01
CA ALA A 78 -5.02 13.84 -24.06
C ALA A 78 -4.40 15.24 -24.04
N SER A 79 -5.23 16.24 -23.74
CA SER A 79 -4.79 17.58 -23.40
C SER A 79 -4.01 17.60 -22.09
N VAL A 80 -3.36 18.71 -21.78
CA VAL A 80 -2.66 18.91 -20.50
C VAL A 80 -3.63 18.80 -19.32
N ILE A 81 -4.85 19.30 -19.46
CA ILE A 81 -5.87 19.24 -18.38
C ILE A 81 -6.32 17.79 -18.13
N GLU A 82 -6.64 17.05 -19.18
CA GLU A 82 -7.02 15.64 -19.05
C GLU A 82 -5.89 14.78 -18.46
N ASN A 83 -4.62 15.07 -18.82
CA ASN A 83 -3.46 14.41 -18.23
C ASN A 83 -3.27 14.78 -16.74
N LEU A 84 -3.61 16.02 -16.35
CA LEU A 84 -3.59 16.44 -14.96
C LEU A 84 -4.65 15.69 -14.13
N GLU A 85 -5.88 15.61 -14.63
CA GLU A 85 -6.98 14.89 -13.98
C GLU A 85 -6.67 13.39 -13.81
N ASP A 86 -6.07 12.75 -14.82
CA ASP A 86 -5.62 11.36 -14.75
C ASP A 86 -4.55 11.16 -13.65
N ALA A 87 -3.54 12.05 -13.61
CA ALA A 87 -2.51 12.02 -12.61
C ALA A 87 -3.07 12.27 -11.19
N GLU A 88 -4.01 13.22 -11.04
CA GLU A 88 -4.68 13.49 -9.76
C GLU A 88 -5.53 12.30 -9.30
N ASN A 89 -6.16 11.57 -10.23
CA ASN A 89 -6.90 10.36 -9.92
C ASN A 89 -5.99 9.29 -9.29
N LEU A 90 -4.82 9.03 -9.86
CA LEU A 90 -3.84 8.09 -9.31
C LEU A 90 -3.23 8.60 -8.00
N MET A 91 -2.85 9.88 -7.93
CA MET A 91 -2.36 10.50 -6.71
C MET A 91 -3.38 10.34 -5.57
N GLY A 92 -4.66 10.56 -5.85
CA GLY A 92 -5.73 10.40 -4.87
C GLY A 92 -5.86 8.98 -4.32
N LEU A 93 -5.47 7.94 -5.07
CA LEU A 93 -5.40 6.57 -4.55
C LEU A 93 -4.26 6.41 -3.54
N PHE A 94 -3.07 6.90 -3.87
CA PHE A 94 -1.92 6.82 -2.96
C PHE A 94 -2.13 7.62 -1.68
N ALA A 95 -2.71 8.82 -1.80
CA ALA A 95 -3.07 9.64 -0.64
C ALA A 95 -4.13 8.95 0.24
N LEU A 96 -5.14 8.31 -0.38
CA LEU A 96 -6.16 7.56 0.36
C LEU A 96 -5.55 6.43 1.20
N ILE A 97 -4.62 5.65 0.65
CA ILE A 97 -3.96 4.56 1.38
C ILE A 97 -3.20 5.10 2.61
N ARG A 98 -2.47 6.20 2.45
CA ARG A 98 -1.62 6.76 3.52
C ARG A 98 -2.43 7.53 4.57
N ASP A 99 -3.32 8.42 4.14
CA ASP A 99 -3.96 9.38 5.03
C ASP A 99 -5.45 9.09 5.27
N GLY A 100 -6.15 8.47 4.30
CA GLY A 100 -7.58 8.24 4.38
C GLY A 100 -7.95 6.89 4.99
N VAL A 101 -7.14 5.85 4.77
CA VAL A 101 -7.35 4.51 5.34
C VAL A 101 -6.77 4.46 6.75
N ARG A 102 -7.62 4.25 7.74
CA ARG A 102 -7.22 4.30 9.16
C ARG A 102 -6.49 3.05 9.64
N VAL A 103 -6.85 1.88 9.12
CA VAL A 103 -6.21 0.59 9.46
C VAL A 103 -4.98 0.35 8.58
N PRO A 104 -4.05 -0.53 8.98
CA PRO A 104 -2.93 -0.90 8.13
C PRO A 104 -3.37 -1.50 6.80
N VAL A 105 -2.66 -1.13 5.72
CA VAL A 105 -2.76 -1.76 4.41
C VAL A 105 -1.48 -2.53 4.15
N VAL A 106 -1.61 -3.83 3.94
CA VAL A 106 -0.51 -4.75 3.66
C VAL A 106 -0.56 -5.15 2.20
N ALA A 107 0.44 -4.76 1.42
CA ALA A 107 0.62 -5.26 0.06
C ALA A 107 1.27 -6.64 0.08
N VAL A 108 0.65 -7.60 -0.60
CA VAL A 108 1.13 -8.98 -0.76
C VAL A 108 1.56 -9.15 -2.21
N VAL A 109 2.86 -9.18 -2.44
CA VAL A 109 3.45 -9.06 -3.77
C VAL A 109 4.06 -10.38 -4.22
N GLN A 110 3.40 -11.02 -5.18
CA GLN A 110 3.98 -12.09 -6.00
C GLN A 110 4.28 -11.53 -7.41
N GLY A 111 5.20 -12.17 -8.13
CA GLY A 111 5.56 -11.78 -9.49
C GLY A 111 6.06 -10.34 -9.58
N ARG A 112 5.48 -9.53 -10.44
CA ARG A 112 5.95 -8.17 -10.70
C ARG A 112 5.07 -7.09 -10.05
N ALA A 113 5.74 -6.13 -9.43
CA ALA A 113 5.18 -4.82 -9.06
C ALA A 113 6.00 -3.75 -9.79
N LEU A 114 5.47 -3.18 -10.89
CA LEU A 114 6.21 -2.26 -11.76
C LEU A 114 5.51 -0.92 -11.92
N ALA A 115 6.28 0.14 -12.14
CA ALA A 115 5.78 1.49 -12.39
C ALA A 115 4.77 1.94 -11.32
N GLY A 116 3.58 2.40 -11.72
CA GLY A 116 2.49 2.71 -10.81
C GLY A 116 2.06 1.55 -9.93
N GLY A 117 2.28 0.28 -10.34
CA GLY A 117 2.05 -0.91 -9.52
C GLY A 117 3.08 -1.05 -8.38
N CYS A 118 4.35 -0.72 -8.63
CA CYS A 118 5.36 -0.61 -7.59
C CYS A 118 5.02 0.57 -6.66
N GLY A 119 4.53 1.68 -7.21
CA GLY A 119 4.01 2.80 -6.45
C GLY A 119 2.84 2.42 -5.54
N LEU A 120 1.90 1.60 -6.04
CA LEU A 120 0.77 1.09 -5.25
C LEU A 120 1.24 0.22 -4.09
N ALA A 121 2.15 -0.74 -4.35
CA ALA A 121 2.71 -1.59 -3.31
C ALA A 121 3.43 -0.76 -2.23
N THR A 122 4.28 0.18 -2.64
CA THR A 122 5.08 1.01 -1.71
C THR A 122 4.29 2.16 -1.05
N ALA A 123 3.09 2.47 -1.55
CA ALA A 123 2.14 3.36 -0.85
C ALA A 123 1.44 2.66 0.32
N CYS A 124 1.37 1.33 0.33
CA CYS A 124 0.87 0.56 1.45
C CYS A 124 1.80 0.70 2.67
N ASP A 125 1.26 0.44 3.85
CA ASP A 125 2.00 0.59 5.11
C ASP A 125 3.09 -0.48 5.28
N ILE A 126 2.82 -1.67 4.74
CA ILE A 126 3.68 -2.85 4.84
C ILE A 126 3.66 -3.56 3.48
N VAL A 127 4.81 -4.05 3.07
CA VAL A 127 4.97 -4.84 1.84
C VAL A 127 5.61 -6.19 2.18
N LEU A 128 4.88 -7.26 1.91
CA LEU A 128 5.33 -8.65 2.01
C LEU A 128 5.52 -9.19 0.60
N ALA A 129 6.64 -9.81 0.31
CA ALA A 129 6.96 -10.27 -1.02
C ALA A 129 7.35 -11.75 -1.06
N ALA A 130 6.94 -12.45 -2.11
CA ALA A 130 7.51 -13.73 -2.49
C ALA A 130 8.97 -13.52 -2.96
N GLN A 131 9.85 -14.50 -2.75
CA GLN A 131 11.27 -14.43 -3.10
C GLN A 131 11.48 -14.19 -4.60
N SER A 132 10.64 -14.76 -5.43
CA SER A 132 10.65 -14.55 -6.88
C SER A 132 10.15 -13.18 -7.33
N ALA A 133 9.56 -12.37 -6.45
CA ALA A 133 8.98 -11.08 -6.82
C ALA A 133 10.02 -10.09 -7.34
N ARG A 134 9.56 -9.17 -8.22
CA ARG A 134 10.38 -8.11 -8.85
C ARG A 134 9.71 -6.76 -8.69
N PHE A 135 10.53 -5.77 -8.41
CA PHE A 135 10.12 -4.38 -8.20
C PHE A 135 10.85 -3.46 -9.17
N GLY A 136 10.22 -2.38 -9.63
CA GLY A 136 10.90 -1.43 -10.50
C GLY A 136 10.05 -0.25 -10.96
N TYR A 137 10.74 0.78 -11.42
CA TYR A 137 10.16 2.02 -11.97
C TYR A 137 10.67 2.23 -13.40
N PRO A 138 10.18 1.46 -14.40
CA PRO A 138 10.69 1.47 -15.76
C PRO A 138 10.21 2.64 -16.63
N GLU A 139 9.45 3.59 -16.07
CA GLU A 139 8.80 4.69 -16.80
C GLU A 139 9.76 5.47 -17.69
N VAL A 140 10.99 5.69 -17.24
CA VAL A 140 12.02 6.43 -18.01
C VAL A 140 12.41 5.76 -19.32
N ARG A 141 12.20 4.45 -19.46
CA ARG A 141 12.48 3.72 -20.71
C ARG A 141 11.59 4.13 -21.88
N ILE A 142 10.44 4.69 -21.57
CA ILE A 142 9.50 5.22 -22.58
C ILE A 142 9.38 6.75 -22.53
N GLY A 143 10.32 7.42 -21.80
CA GLY A 143 10.31 8.88 -21.65
C GLY A 143 9.28 9.41 -20.65
N PHE A 144 8.69 8.53 -19.83
CA PHE A 144 7.75 8.92 -18.77
C PHE A 144 8.48 9.20 -17.46
N VAL A 145 7.90 10.04 -16.61
CA VAL A 145 8.48 10.39 -15.31
C VAL A 145 7.67 9.71 -14.20
N PRO A 146 8.26 8.92 -13.31
CA PRO A 146 7.59 8.31 -12.16
C PRO A 146 7.29 9.36 -11.07
N ALA A 147 6.56 10.43 -11.42
CA ALA A 147 6.49 11.67 -10.65
C ALA A 147 5.86 11.48 -9.25
N MET A 148 4.67 10.89 -9.19
CA MET A 148 3.92 10.73 -7.93
C MET A 148 4.58 9.72 -7.00
N VAL A 149 5.09 8.63 -7.57
CA VAL A 149 5.74 7.56 -6.79
C VAL A 149 7.07 8.02 -6.17
N MET A 150 7.74 9.05 -6.74
CA MET A 150 8.96 9.61 -6.15
C MET A 150 8.75 10.16 -4.74
N ALA A 151 7.58 10.76 -4.46
CA ALA A 151 7.27 11.28 -3.14
C ALA A 151 7.19 10.17 -2.07
N ILE A 152 6.71 8.97 -2.47
CA ILE A 152 6.62 7.78 -1.62
C ILE A 152 8.02 7.12 -1.53
N LEU A 153 8.64 6.89 -2.68
CA LEU A 153 9.94 6.22 -2.79
C LEU A 153 11.01 6.90 -1.93
N ARG A 154 11.09 8.23 -1.97
CA ARG A 154 12.05 9.01 -1.18
C ARG A 154 11.85 8.86 0.34
N ARG A 155 10.67 8.45 0.80
CA ARG A 155 10.40 8.18 2.22
C ARG A 155 10.78 6.78 2.65
N ASN A 156 10.86 5.86 1.70
CA ASN A 156 11.14 4.46 1.97
C ASN A 156 12.64 4.13 1.84
N VAL A 157 13.34 4.78 0.89
CA VAL A 157 14.76 4.48 0.62
C VAL A 157 15.61 5.76 0.63
N SER A 158 16.94 5.60 0.72
CA SER A 158 17.85 6.75 0.63
C SER A 158 17.73 7.46 -0.72
N GLU A 159 18.04 8.76 -0.75
CA GLU A 159 17.94 9.58 -1.96
C GLU A 159 18.76 9.01 -3.14
N LYS A 160 19.96 8.48 -2.87
CA LYS A 160 20.79 7.86 -3.91
C LYS A 160 20.16 6.61 -4.51
N ARG A 161 19.55 5.76 -3.66
CA ARG A 161 18.84 4.56 -4.12
C ARG A 161 17.56 4.92 -4.87
N ALA A 162 16.81 5.91 -4.38
CA ALA A 162 15.65 6.43 -5.10
C ALA A 162 16.03 6.91 -6.50
N PHE A 163 17.08 7.74 -6.61
CA PHE A 163 17.54 8.26 -7.89
C PHE A 163 18.01 7.15 -8.84
N GLU A 164 18.79 6.18 -8.35
CA GLU A 164 19.24 5.04 -9.13
C GLU A 164 18.07 4.22 -9.69
N LEU A 165 17.08 3.87 -8.85
CA LEU A 165 15.91 3.09 -9.25
C LEU A 165 15.12 3.77 -10.37
N ILE A 166 14.83 5.06 -10.22
CA ILE A 166 14.02 5.80 -11.20
C ILE A 166 14.77 6.12 -12.48
N THR A 167 16.09 6.32 -12.43
CA THR A 167 16.86 6.72 -13.63
C THR A 167 17.34 5.55 -14.46
N ARG A 168 17.59 4.40 -13.85
CA ARG A 168 17.95 3.18 -14.58
C ARG A 168 16.75 2.41 -15.10
N GLY A 169 15.61 2.54 -14.41
CA GLY A 169 14.38 1.82 -14.76
C GLY A 169 14.56 0.30 -14.75
N ALA A 170 15.54 -0.23 -14.00
CA ALA A 170 15.79 -1.66 -13.89
C ALA A 170 14.85 -2.29 -12.86
N GLU A 171 14.53 -3.57 -13.08
CA GLU A 171 13.89 -4.38 -12.04
C GLU A 171 14.94 -4.82 -11.02
N ILE A 172 14.58 -4.84 -9.75
CA ILE A 172 15.37 -5.39 -8.65
C ILE A 172 14.67 -6.60 -8.04
N SER A 173 15.43 -7.48 -7.39
CA SER A 173 14.87 -8.64 -6.68
C SER A 173 14.17 -8.23 -5.40
N ALA A 174 13.35 -9.15 -4.84
CA ALA A 174 12.72 -8.95 -3.54
C ALA A 174 13.75 -8.77 -2.43
N GLU A 175 14.85 -9.55 -2.44
CA GLU A 175 15.94 -9.42 -1.46
C GLU A 175 16.61 -8.04 -1.54
N GLU A 176 16.90 -7.54 -2.76
CA GLU A 176 17.46 -6.21 -2.90
C GLU A 176 16.47 -5.13 -2.44
N ALA A 177 15.20 -5.27 -2.77
CA ALA A 177 14.14 -4.37 -2.32
C ALA A 177 14.03 -4.31 -0.78
N ALA A 178 14.13 -5.46 -0.11
CA ALA A 178 14.16 -5.53 1.36
C ALA A 178 15.46 -4.92 1.92
N HIS A 179 16.61 -5.24 1.31
CA HIS A 179 17.90 -4.73 1.76
C HIS A 179 17.99 -3.20 1.73
N ILE A 180 17.39 -2.57 0.74
CA ILE A 180 17.38 -1.10 0.64
C ILE A 180 16.23 -0.42 1.42
N GLY A 181 15.35 -1.19 2.07
CA GLY A 181 14.21 -0.70 2.84
C GLY A 181 12.97 -0.34 2.02
N LEU A 182 12.88 -0.79 0.77
CA LEU A 182 11.72 -0.57 -0.09
C LEU A 182 10.52 -1.42 0.34
N ILE A 183 10.79 -2.63 0.85
CA ILE A 183 9.78 -3.58 1.36
C ILE A 183 10.17 -4.11 2.74
N ASN A 184 9.24 -4.74 3.44
CA ASN A 184 9.43 -5.17 4.82
C ASN A 184 9.97 -6.60 4.95
N HIS A 185 9.38 -7.57 4.25
CA HIS A 185 9.74 -8.99 4.39
C HIS A 185 9.72 -9.71 3.04
N VAL A 186 10.58 -10.70 2.94
CA VAL A 186 10.65 -11.65 1.83
C VAL A 186 10.45 -13.05 2.40
N TYR A 187 9.61 -13.84 1.77
CA TYR A 187 9.33 -15.23 2.12
C TYR A 187 9.59 -16.14 0.94
N ASP A 188 10.01 -17.37 1.21
CA ASP A 188 10.17 -18.40 0.18
C ASP A 188 8.85 -18.63 -0.56
N ASP A 189 8.91 -18.83 -1.86
CA ASP A 189 7.73 -18.97 -2.70
C ASP A 189 6.79 -20.10 -2.22
N ASP A 190 7.35 -21.23 -1.75
CA ASP A 190 6.58 -22.38 -1.28
C ASP A 190 5.82 -22.11 0.04
N SER A 191 6.32 -21.21 0.89
CA SER A 191 5.71 -20.86 2.17
C SER A 191 4.99 -19.52 2.16
N PHE A 192 5.07 -18.76 1.07
CA PHE A 192 4.63 -17.37 0.97
C PHE A 192 3.22 -17.13 1.50
N GLU A 193 2.23 -17.83 0.98
CA GLU A 193 0.82 -17.66 1.38
C GLU A 193 0.63 -17.94 2.88
N THR A 194 1.28 -18.98 3.41
CA THR A 194 1.18 -19.36 4.83
C THR A 194 1.81 -18.31 5.74
N GLU A 195 3.00 -17.80 5.36
CA GLU A 195 3.70 -16.78 6.14
C GLU A 195 2.96 -15.44 6.12
N VAL A 196 2.38 -15.05 4.97
CA VAL A 196 1.52 -13.88 4.84
C VAL A 196 0.31 -13.99 5.75
N ASP A 197 -0.38 -15.14 5.76
CA ASP A 197 -1.54 -15.38 6.61
C ASP A 197 -1.20 -15.26 8.11
N VAL A 198 -0.07 -15.85 8.52
CA VAL A 198 0.42 -15.74 9.90
C VAL A 198 0.71 -14.28 10.27
N TYR A 199 1.38 -13.55 9.38
CA TYR A 199 1.71 -12.14 9.59
C TYR A 199 0.46 -11.28 9.76
N VAL A 200 -0.49 -11.39 8.83
CA VAL A 200 -1.70 -10.56 8.79
C VAL A 200 -2.62 -10.88 9.97
N LYS A 201 -2.81 -12.16 10.33
CA LYS A 201 -3.55 -12.58 11.53
C LYS A 201 -2.93 -12.06 12.84
N GLY A 202 -1.67 -11.67 12.83
CA GLY A 202 -1.03 -11.00 13.96
C GLY A 202 -1.76 -9.72 14.39
N PHE A 203 -2.38 -8.99 13.45
CA PHE A 203 -3.11 -7.75 13.73
C PHE A 203 -4.38 -7.95 14.55
N GLU A 204 -5.00 -9.13 14.50
CA GLU A 204 -6.19 -9.46 15.32
C GLU A 204 -5.90 -9.43 16.83
N LYS A 205 -4.63 -9.61 17.22
CA LYS A 205 -4.18 -9.66 18.63
C LYS A 205 -3.71 -8.31 19.15
N ILE A 206 -3.70 -7.29 18.31
CA ILE A 206 -3.19 -5.94 18.61
C ILE A 206 -4.36 -4.97 18.75
N SER A 207 -4.21 -3.95 19.61
CA SER A 207 -5.23 -2.91 19.75
C SER A 207 -5.44 -2.16 18.43
N ARG A 208 -6.63 -2.29 17.85
CA ARG A 208 -7.01 -1.60 16.63
C ARG A 208 -6.89 -0.09 16.78
N SER A 209 -7.39 0.48 17.86
CA SER A 209 -7.35 1.93 18.11
C SER A 209 -5.92 2.46 18.23
N ALA A 210 -5.02 1.72 18.90
CA ALA A 210 -3.63 2.12 19.04
C ALA A 210 -2.90 2.12 17.68
N VAL A 211 -3.12 1.09 16.85
CA VAL A 211 -2.54 0.99 15.51
C VAL A 211 -3.02 2.12 14.62
N MET A 212 -4.34 2.41 14.61
CA MET A 212 -4.92 3.50 13.83
C MET A 212 -4.34 4.88 14.23
N LEU A 213 -4.20 5.12 15.53
CA LEU A 213 -3.61 6.35 16.03
C LEU A 213 -2.13 6.45 15.67
N ALA A 214 -1.38 5.36 15.78
CA ALA A 214 0.03 5.31 15.41
C ALA A 214 0.23 5.58 13.91
N LYS A 215 -0.54 4.94 13.02
CA LYS A 215 -0.51 5.19 11.58
C LYS A 215 -0.77 6.66 11.27
N ARG A 216 -1.85 7.21 11.80
CA ARG A 216 -2.20 8.62 11.61
C ARG A 216 -1.07 9.56 12.02
N LEU A 217 -0.49 9.35 13.20
CA LEU A 217 0.58 10.22 13.70
C LEU A 217 1.84 10.11 12.84
N LEU A 218 2.24 8.88 12.49
CA LEU A 218 3.45 8.62 11.70
C LEU A 218 3.42 9.40 10.38
N TYR A 219 2.32 9.31 9.64
CA TYR A 219 2.20 10.01 8.35
C TYR A 219 1.96 11.51 8.49
N HIS A 220 1.30 11.94 9.57
CA HIS A 220 1.08 13.36 9.83
C HIS A 220 2.36 14.12 10.21
N MET A 221 3.39 13.40 10.68
CA MET A 221 4.70 13.98 10.99
C MET A 221 5.49 14.40 9.74
N ASP A 222 5.10 13.92 8.55
CA ASP A 222 5.70 14.35 7.29
C ASP A 222 5.51 15.87 7.11
N GLY A 223 6.63 16.60 7.05
CA GLY A 223 6.63 18.07 6.91
C GLY A 223 6.55 18.85 8.23
N MET A 224 6.46 18.19 9.39
CA MET A 224 6.55 18.86 10.68
C MET A 224 8.02 19.11 11.09
N THR A 225 8.25 20.18 11.87
CA THR A 225 9.50 20.30 12.60
C THR A 225 9.56 19.25 13.70
N PHE A 226 10.77 18.92 14.16
CA PHE A 226 10.95 17.93 15.24
C PHE A 226 10.15 18.30 16.51
N GLU A 227 10.16 19.57 16.90
CA GLU A 227 9.43 20.05 18.07
C GLU A 227 7.91 19.92 17.88
N THR A 228 7.38 20.28 16.71
CA THR A 228 5.95 20.14 16.39
C THR A 228 5.53 18.66 16.40
N ALA A 229 6.36 17.77 15.85
CA ALA A 229 6.10 16.32 15.85
C ALA A 229 6.05 15.74 17.28
N LEU A 230 7.01 16.14 18.16
CA LEU A 230 6.98 15.75 19.57
C LEU A 230 5.72 16.25 20.28
N ARG A 231 5.31 17.50 20.05
CA ARG A 231 4.10 18.08 20.65
C ARG A 231 2.85 17.32 20.20
N SER A 232 2.73 17.03 18.90
CA SER A 232 1.64 16.21 18.36
C SER A 232 1.62 14.80 19.00
N GLY A 233 2.81 14.24 19.27
CA GLY A 233 2.96 12.97 19.99
C GLY A 233 2.42 13.03 21.43
N VAL A 234 2.65 14.12 22.15
CA VAL A 234 2.11 14.35 23.52
C VAL A 234 0.59 14.37 23.49
N ASP A 235 0.01 15.14 22.58
CA ASP A 235 -1.45 15.29 22.46
C ASP A 235 -2.12 13.95 22.13
N LEU A 236 -1.57 13.24 21.15
CA LEU A 236 -2.10 11.94 20.75
C LEU A 236 -1.93 10.87 21.85
N ASN A 237 -0.80 10.89 22.58
CA ASN A 237 -0.58 9.97 23.68
C ASN A 237 -1.62 10.18 24.81
N ALA A 238 -1.96 11.43 25.12
CA ALA A 238 -3.02 11.72 26.07
C ALA A 238 -4.37 11.15 25.63
N LEU A 239 -4.75 11.36 24.35
CA LEU A 239 -5.97 10.80 23.77
C LEU A 239 -5.96 9.27 23.73
N ALA A 240 -4.85 8.66 23.36
CA ALA A 240 -4.71 7.20 23.30
C ALA A 240 -4.96 6.53 24.65
N ARG A 241 -4.54 7.14 25.75
CA ARG A 241 -4.79 6.65 27.11
C ARG A 241 -6.27 6.61 27.49
N MET A 242 -7.12 7.41 26.82
CA MET A 242 -8.57 7.44 27.05
C MET A 242 -9.33 6.41 26.22
N THR A 243 -8.67 5.71 25.29
CA THR A 243 -9.31 4.66 24.50
C THR A 243 -9.67 3.45 25.37
N GLU A 244 -10.77 2.79 25.04
CA GLU A 244 -11.19 1.56 25.73
C GLU A 244 -10.13 0.47 25.65
N ASP A 245 -9.46 0.33 24.48
CA ASP A 245 -8.38 -0.63 24.28
C ASP A 245 -7.21 -0.40 25.25
N CYS A 246 -6.79 0.86 25.41
CA CYS A 246 -5.72 1.20 26.34
C CYS A 246 -6.11 0.89 27.77
N GLN A 247 -7.32 1.29 28.21
CA GLN A 247 -7.81 1.04 29.55
C GLN A 247 -7.92 -0.47 29.87
N LYS A 248 -8.46 -1.25 28.94
CA LYS A 248 -8.52 -2.72 29.07
C LYS A 248 -7.12 -3.35 29.08
N GLY A 249 -6.21 -2.84 28.22
CA GLY A 249 -4.83 -3.32 28.16
C GLY A 249 -4.07 -3.10 29.46
N VAL A 250 -4.12 -1.89 30.02
CA VAL A 250 -3.51 -1.54 31.32
C VAL A 250 -4.09 -2.40 32.45
N ALA A 251 -5.44 -2.50 32.51
CA ALA A 251 -6.08 -3.31 33.55
C ALA A 251 -5.66 -4.79 33.50
N ARG A 252 -5.45 -5.34 32.30
CA ARG A 252 -4.97 -6.71 32.10
C ARG A 252 -3.50 -6.88 32.51
N PHE A 253 -2.68 -5.88 32.23
CA PHE A 253 -1.25 -5.88 32.59
C PHE A 253 -1.04 -5.82 34.12
N LEU A 254 -1.85 -5.01 34.82
CA LEU A 254 -1.76 -4.86 36.29
C LEU A 254 -2.30 -6.05 37.08
N LYS A 255 -3.02 -6.99 36.44
CA LYS A 255 -3.53 -8.22 37.06
C LYS A 255 -2.55 -9.40 36.95
N LYS A 256 -1.42 -9.25 36.26
CA LYS A 256 -0.31 -10.21 36.17
C LYS A 256 0.72 -9.94 37.24
#